data_a3694a8e6451ad25146235acc373f277
#
_entry.id   a3694a8e6451ad25146235acc373f277
#
_cell.length_a   1.000
_cell.length_b   1.000
_cell.length_c   1.000
_cell.angle_alpha   90.00
_cell.angle_beta   90.00
_cell.angle_gamma   90.00
#
_symmetry.space_group_name_H-M   'P 1'
#
loop_
_entity.id
_entity.type
_entity.pdbx_description
1 polymer ?
#
loop_
_entity_poly.entity_id
_entity_poly.type
_entity_poly.pdbx_seq_one_letter_code
_entity_poly.pdbx_strand_id
1 'polypeptide(L)'
;HFQLPPLGYPYEALEPHIDAATMGYHHKNHHAAFIGVLNATAAKWPALTQKPIAEIISNLSAVPEDVRTPVRNAGGGHWNHSFFWESLAPKAGGAPTGKLADAINAAFGSFDAFKEKFNAAGATRFGSGWAWLIVKDGKLEVSSTPNQDNPLMDVAEVKGTPLLGVDVWEHAYYLKYQNRRPEYLAAFWNVVNWNKVSERFEKA
;
A
#
# COMPACT_ATOMS: atom_id res chain seq x y z
N HIS A 1 6.29 -11.12 17.93
CA HIS A 1 4.84 -10.89 18.05
C HIS A 1 4.42 -9.66 17.27
N PHE A 2 3.53 -9.84 16.31
CA PHE A 2 3.04 -8.75 15.46
C PHE A 2 1.94 -7.98 16.17
N GLN A 3 1.93 -6.67 16.02
CA GLN A 3 0.94 -5.79 16.63
C GLN A 3 0.36 -4.82 15.61
N LEU A 4 -0.91 -4.46 15.79
CA LEU A 4 -1.58 -3.49 14.95
C LEU A 4 -1.03 -2.10 15.24
N PRO A 5 -0.38 -1.42 14.26
CA PRO A 5 0.10 -0.07 14.50
C PRO A 5 -1.08 0.91 14.62
N PRO A 6 -0.95 1.96 15.44
CA PRO A 6 -1.97 3.02 15.47
C PRO A 6 -1.93 3.81 14.16
N LEU A 7 -3.07 4.39 13.77
CA LEU A 7 -3.11 5.22 12.56
C LEU A 7 -2.30 6.51 12.70
N GLY A 8 -2.28 7.09 13.90
CA GLY A 8 -1.68 8.41 14.12
C GLY A 8 -2.63 9.57 13.87
N TYR A 9 -3.88 9.30 13.49
CA TYR A 9 -4.96 10.27 13.30
C TYR A 9 -6.31 9.59 13.54
N PRO A 10 -7.38 10.35 13.89
CA PRO A 10 -8.69 9.74 14.14
C PRO A 10 -9.31 9.19 12.87
N TYR A 11 -10.24 8.25 13.01
CA TYR A 11 -10.87 7.60 11.86
C TYR A 11 -11.59 8.58 10.93
N GLU A 12 -12.15 9.67 11.48
CA GLU A 12 -12.85 10.70 10.69
C GLU A 12 -11.91 11.74 10.05
N ALA A 13 -10.61 11.66 10.29
CA ALA A 13 -9.68 12.70 9.87
C ALA A 13 -9.52 12.84 8.35
N LEU A 14 -9.85 11.81 7.60
CA LEU A 14 -9.72 11.81 6.14
C LEU A 14 -11.02 12.15 5.42
N GLU A 15 -12.11 12.39 6.17
CA GLU A 15 -13.36 12.80 5.55
C GLU A 15 -13.23 14.20 4.93
N PRO A 16 -13.95 14.50 3.85
CA PRO A 16 -15.00 13.67 3.23
C PRO A 16 -14.48 12.67 2.17
N HIS A 17 -13.18 12.49 2.03
CA HIS A 17 -12.58 11.70 0.95
C HIS A 17 -12.60 10.19 1.23
N ILE A 18 -12.30 9.80 2.47
CA ILE A 18 -12.43 8.42 2.95
C ILE A 18 -13.23 8.50 4.24
N ASP A 19 -14.35 7.78 4.31
CA ASP A 19 -15.27 7.87 5.44
C ASP A 19 -14.75 7.15 6.69
N ALA A 20 -15.20 7.63 7.86
CA ALA A 20 -14.78 7.10 9.16
C ALA A 20 -15.11 5.62 9.32
N ALA A 21 -16.27 5.16 8.83
CA ALA A 21 -16.66 3.76 8.91
C ALA A 21 -15.69 2.87 8.13
N THR A 22 -15.32 3.26 6.92
CA THR A 22 -14.34 2.55 6.11
C THR A 22 -13.00 2.46 6.85
N MET A 23 -12.51 3.58 7.39
CA MET A 23 -11.24 3.60 8.11
C MET A 23 -11.28 2.68 9.33
N GLY A 24 -12.39 2.67 10.05
CA GLY A 24 -12.55 1.79 11.21
C GLY A 24 -12.49 0.31 10.83
N TYR A 25 -13.27 -0.12 9.86
CA TYR A 25 -13.26 -1.51 9.39
C TYR A 25 -11.90 -1.88 8.80
N HIS A 26 -11.33 -1.00 8.00
CA HIS A 26 -10.07 -1.24 7.32
C HIS A 26 -8.92 -1.46 8.31
N HIS A 27 -8.86 -0.64 9.36
CA HIS A 27 -7.82 -0.73 10.40
C HIS A 27 -8.12 -1.80 11.44
N LYS A 28 -9.28 -1.70 12.13
CA LYS A 28 -9.63 -2.59 13.26
C LYS A 28 -9.92 -4.01 12.86
N ASN A 29 -10.42 -4.23 11.65
CA ASN A 29 -10.86 -5.55 11.20
C ASN A 29 -9.94 -6.14 10.15
N HIS A 30 -9.79 -5.50 8.99
CA HIS A 30 -8.97 -6.09 7.91
C HIS A 30 -7.49 -6.16 8.27
N HIS A 31 -6.87 -5.04 8.68
CA HIS A 31 -5.46 -5.06 9.06
C HIS A 31 -5.24 -5.96 10.29
N ALA A 32 -6.09 -5.85 11.30
CA ALA A 32 -5.99 -6.69 12.50
C ALA A 32 -6.10 -8.17 12.18
N ALA A 33 -6.92 -8.56 11.19
CA ALA A 33 -7.05 -9.96 10.79
C ALA A 33 -5.75 -10.50 10.21
N PHE A 34 -5.03 -9.72 9.40
CA PHE A 34 -3.72 -10.16 8.89
C PHE A 34 -2.72 -10.37 10.03
N ILE A 35 -2.75 -9.50 11.03
CA ILE A 35 -1.89 -9.65 12.22
C ILE A 35 -2.23 -10.93 12.97
N GLY A 36 -3.52 -11.25 13.13
CA GLY A 36 -3.94 -12.49 13.75
C GLY A 36 -3.43 -13.72 13.02
N VAL A 37 -3.50 -13.72 11.69
CA VAL A 37 -2.96 -14.81 10.86
C VAL A 37 -1.45 -14.92 11.02
N LEU A 38 -0.72 -13.79 11.02
CA LEU A 38 0.73 -13.81 11.21
C LEU A 38 1.13 -14.38 12.57
N ASN A 39 0.44 -13.99 13.63
CA ASN A 39 0.75 -14.51 14.97
C ASN A 39 0.44 -16.01 15.08
N ALA A 40 -0.64 -16.48 14.47
CA ALA A 40 -0.95 -17.91 14.41
C ALA A 40 0.10 -18.67 13.60
N THR A 41 0.57 -18.09 12.49
CA THR A 41 1.61 -18.68 11.64
C THR A 41 2.95 -18.72 12.37
N ALA A 42 3.27 -17.68 13.13
CA ALA A 42 4.50 -17.64 13.94
C ALA A 42 4.55 -18.75 14.99
N ALA A 43 3.41 -19.20 15.49
CA ALA A 43 3.36 -20.33 16.41
C ALA A 43 3.82 -21.63 15.73
N LYS A 44 3.58 -21.76 14.41
CA LYS A 44 4.00 -22.91 13.61
C LYS A 44 5.40 -22.75 13.04
N TRP A 45 5.80 -21.53 12.78
CA TRP A 45 7.10 -21.20 12.19
C TRP A 45 7.72 -20.02 12.95
N PRO A 46 8.38 -20.26 14.09
CA PRO A 46 8.92 -19.18 14.94
C PRO A 46 9.89 -18.23 14.23
N ALA A 47 10.60 -18.69 13.20
CA ALA A 47 11.53 -17.86 12.44
C ALA A 47 10.84 -16.64 11.79
N LEU A 48 9.51 -16.67 11.65
CA LEU A 48 8.74 -15.56 11.10
C LEU A 48 8.93 -14.26 11.91
N THR A 49 9.22 -14.34 13.19
CA THR A 49 9.41 -13.18 14.06
C THR A 49 10.86 -12.72 14.19
N GLN A 50 11.80 -13.42 13.56
CA GLN A 50 13.25 -13.14 13.71
C GLN A 50 13.78 -12.08 12.75
N LYS A 51 13.00 -11.71 11.74
CA LYS A 51 13.37 -10.70 10.75
C LYS A 51 12.18 -9.78 10.50
N PRO A 52 12.42 -8.54 10.01
CA PRO A 52 11.31 -7.67 9.59
C PRO A 52 10.45 -8.37 8.53
N ILE A 53 9.15 -8.15 8.57
CA ILE A 53 8.23 -8.79 7.62
C ILE A 53 8.60 -8.46 6.16
N ALA A 54 9.08 -7.24 5.90
CA ALA A 54 9.52 -6.86 4.56
C ALA A 54 10.62 -7.78 4.02
N GLU A 55 11.56 -8.18 4.86
CA GLU A 55 12.64 -9.07 4.46
C GLU A 55 12.12 -10.48 4.19
N ILE A 56 11.19 -10.96 5.01
CA ILE A 56 10.61 -12.29 4.85
C ILE A 56 9.82 -12.40 3.55
N ILE A 57 8.94 -11.43 3.27
CA ILE A 57 8.11 -11.47 2.07
C ILE A 57 8.90 -11.18 0.79
N SER A 58 10.05 -10.54 0.89
CA SER A 58 10.91 -10.32 -0.27
C SER A 58 11.54 -11.62 -0.79
N ASN A 59 11.55 -12.66 0.02
CA ASN A 59 12.12 -13.96 -0.32
C ASN A 59 11.17 -15.09 0.06
N LEU A 60 9.98 -15.10 -0.56
CA LEU A 60 8.95 -16.10 -0.29
C LEU A 60 9.40 -17.52 -0.67
N SER A 61 10.29 -17.65 -1.64
CA SER A 61 10.82 -18.95 -2.03
C SER A 61 11.58 -19.64 -0.90
N ALA A 62 12.12 -18.88 0.07
CA ALA A 62 12.82 -19.43 1.23
C ALA A 62 11.88 -19.74 2.41
N VAL A 63 10.62 -19.33 2.33
CA VAL A 63 9.61 -19.64 3.36
C VAL A 63 9.17 -21.10 3.19
N PRO A 64 9.07 -21.88 4.29
CA PRO A 64 8.61 -23.27 4.18
C PRO A 64 7.27 -23.36 3.46
N GLU A 65 7.14 -24.35 2.59
CA GLU A 65 5.99 -24.51 1.70
C GLU A 65 4.65 -24.56 2.46
N ASP A 66 4.61 -25.22 3.60
CA ASP A 66 3.40 -25.39 4.40
C ASP A 66 2.88 -24.11 5.04
N VAL A 67 3.71 -23.07 5.16
CA VAL A 67 3.30 -21.77 5.71
C VAL A 67 3.46 -20.62 4.69
N ARG A 68 3.91 -20.91 3.47
CA ARG A 68 4.20 -19.88 2.46
C ARG A 68 2.98 -19.05 2.07
N THR A 69 1.84 -19.68 1.83
CA THR A 69 0.62 -18.97 1.45
C THR A 69 0.15 -18.00 2.54
N PRO A 70 -0.01 -18.40 3.81
CA PRO A 70 -0.38 -17.42 4.83
C PRO A 70 0.68 -16.34 5.03
N VAL A 71 1.97 -16.64 4.91
CA VAL A 71 3.02 -15.62 4.99
C VAL A 71 2.90 -14.63 3.84
N ARG A 72 2.69 -15.10 2.62
CA ARG A 72 2.48 -14.21 1.46
C ARG A 72 1.27 -13.32 1.65
N ASN A 73 0.13 -13.90 1.99
CA ASN A 73 -1.13 -13.14 2.07
C ASN A 73 -1.18 -12.25 3.30
N ALA A 74 -0.88 -12.77 4.48
CA ALA A 74 -0.97 -12.01 5.71
C ALA A 74 0.27 -11.12 5.92
N GLY A 75 1.44 -11.58 5.52
CA GLY A 75 2.66 -10.76 5.54
C GLY A 75 2.55 -9.57 4.59
N GLY A 76 2.09 -9.82 3.38
CA GLY A 76 1.79 -8.77 2.41
C GLY A 76 0.72 -7.83 2.94
N GLY A 77 -0.38 -8.38 3.46
CA GLY A 77 -1.48 -7.59 4.01
C GLY A 77 -1.04 -6.67 5.14
N HIS A 78 -0.28 -7.20 6.09
CA HIS A 78 0.24 -6.39 7.20
C HIS A 78 1.17 -5.28 6.70
N TRP A 79 2.14 -5.63 5.86
CA TRP A 79 3.06 -4.63 5.34
C TRP A 79 2.34 -3.55 4.52
N ASN A 80 1.46 -3.97 3.60
CA ASN A 80 0.72 -3.06 2.72
C ASN A 80 -0.12 -2.05 3.51
N HIS A 81 -0.82 -2.51 4.54
CA HIS A 81 -1.69 -1.65 5.33
C HIS A 81 -0.90 -0.71 6.23
N SER A 82 0.20 -1.18 6.86
CA SER A 82 1.09 -0.30 7.62
C SER A 82 1.64 0.82 6.74
N PHE A 83 2.07 0.46 5.54
CA PHE A 83 2.56 1.39 4.54
C PHE A 83 1.47 2.38 4.09
N PHE A 84 0.25 1.89 3.91
CA PHE A 84 -0.89 2.69 3.47
C PHE A 84 -1.25 3.77 4.50
N TRP A 85 -1.35 3.39 5.76
CA TRP A 85 -1.68 4.36 6.82
C TRP A 85 -0.68 5.51 6.89
N GLU A 86 0.59 5.24 6.74
CA GLU A 86 1.64 6.25 6.73
C GLU A 86 1.62 7.12 5.47
N SER A 87 1.07 6.61 4.39
CA SER A 87 0.95 7.31 3.10
C SER A 87 -0.17 8.33 3.08
N LEU A 88 -1.03 8.33 4.08
CA LEU A 88 -2.21 9.19 4.20
C LEU A 88 -2.04 10.14 5.39
N ALA A 89 -2.64 11.33 5.28
CA ALA A 89 -2.63 12.28 6.39
C ALA A 89 -3.81 13.24 6.27
N PRO A 90 -4.34 13.73 7.41
CA PRO A 90 -5.34 14.78 7.37
C PRO A 90 -4.73 16.10 6.88
N LYS A 91 -5.52 16.94 6.24
CA LYS A 91 -5.10 18.26 5.73
C LYS A 91 -3.88 18.15 4.81
N ALA A 92 -3.81 17.07 4.06
CA ALA A 92 -2.72 16.76 3.16
C ALA A 92 -3.19 16.88 1.70
N GLY A 93 -2.57 16.17 0.80
CA GLY A 93 -2.90 16.21 -0.62
C GLY A 93 -2.10 17.29 -1.35
N GLY A 94 -2.69 17.88 -2.38
CA GLY A 94 -1.98 18.82 -3.23
C GLY A 94 -1.00 18.10 -4.17
N ALA A 95 0.22 18.61 -4.27
CA ALA A 95 1.23 18.10 -5.18
C ALA A 95 2.57 17.92 -4.49
N PRO A 96 3.41 16.98 -4.96
CA PRO A 96 4.78 16.85 -4.46
C PRO A 96 5.61 18.08 -4.83
N THR A 97 6.70 18.30 -4.11
CA THR A 97 7.64 19.40 -4.36
C THR A 97 9.06 18.84 -4.42
N GLY A 98 10.01 19.70 -4.76
CA GLY A 98 11.44 19.38 -4.71
C GLY A 98 11.84 18.23 -5.62
N LYS A 99 12.74 17.41 -5.13
CA LYS A 99 13.35 16.31 -5.91
C LYS A 99 12.32 15.30 -6.42
N LEU A 100 11.32 15.01 -5.62
CA LEU A 100 10.26 14.07 -6.04
C LEU A 100 9.45 14.65 -7.19
N ALA A 101 9.09 15.93 -7.13
CA ALA A 101 8.36 16.59 -8.22
C ALA A 101 9.20 16.56 -9.51
N ASP A 102 10.50 16.84 -9.42
CA ASP A 102 11.41 16.81 -10.56
C ASP A 102 11.48 15.39 -11.16
N ALA A 103 11.58 14.38 -10.33
CA ALA A 103 11.63 12.99 -10.76
C ALA A 103 10.33 12.55 -11.44
N ILE A 104 9.18 12.99 -10.93
CA ILE A 104 7.87 12.70 -11.53
C ILE A 104 7.77 13.35 -12.91
N ASN A 105 8.20 14.62 -13.04
CA ASN A 105 8.22 15.31 -14.32
C ASN A 105 9.13 14.61 -15.32
N ALA A 106 10.31 14.17 -14.87
CA ALA A 106 11.25 13.46 -15.73
C ALA A 106 10.71 12.10 -16.21
N ALA A 107 10.06 11.37 -15.33
CA ALA A 107 9.56 10.01 -15.64
C ALA A 107 8.25 10.02 -16.43
N PHE A 108 7.34 10.96 -16.14
CA PHE A 108 5.97 10.94 -16.66
C PHE A 108 5.60 12.16 -17.50
N GLY A 109 6.42 13.19 -17.51
CA GLY A 109 6.18 14.44 -18.23
C GLY A 109 5.52 15.51 -17.36
N SER A 110 4.60 15.13 -16.48
CA SER A 110 3.92 16.04 -15.55
C SER A 110 3.33 15.28 -14.38
N PHE A 111 2.97 16.00 -13.34
CA PHE A 111 2.24 15.42 -12.21
C PHE A 111 0.87 14.88 -12.63
N ASP A 112 0.16 15.62 -13.50
CA ASP A 112 -1.15 15.18 -13.99
C ASP A 112 -1.03 13.89 -14.81
N ALA A 113 -0.02 13.76 -15.66
CA ALA A 113 0.24 12.55 -16.42
C ALA A 113 0.56 11.38 -15.50
N PHE A 114 1.31 11.61 -14.43
CA PHE A 114 1.58 10.58 -13.41
C PHE A 114 0.28 10.12 -12.75
N LYS A 115 -0.55 11.05 -12.27
CA LYS A 115 -1.82 10.71 -11.62
C LYS A 115 -2.74 9.90 -12.54
N GLU A 116 -2.80 10.28 -13.80
CA GLU A 116 -3.58 9.57 -14.81
C GLU A 116 -3.12 8.11 -14.94
N LYS A 117 -1.81 7.91 -15.05
CA LYS A 117 -1.22 6.59 -15.17
C LYS A 117 -1.44 5.74 -13.91
N PHE A 118 -1.26 6.35 -12.74
CA PHE A 118 -1.49 5.69 -11.44
C PHE A 118 -2.95 5.30 -11.28
N ASN A 119 -3.87 6.21 -11.59
CA ASN A 119 -5.30 5.95 -11.52
C ASN A 119 -5.71 4.82 -12.49
N ALA A 120 -5.15 4.81 -13.69
CA ALA A 120 -5.42 3.77 -14.67
C ALA A 120 -4.95 2.40 -14.15
N ALA A 121 -3.78 2.34 -13.52
CA ALA A 121 -3.28 1.10 -12.92
C ALA A 121 -4.24 0.56 -11.85
N GLY A 122 -4.76 1.44 -11.00
CA GLY A 122 -5.75 1.07 -9.99
C GLY A 122 -7.09 0.65 -10.58
N ALA A 123 -7.59 1.42 -11.54
CA ALA A 123 -8.88 1.16 -12.16
C ALA A 123 -8.89 -0.13 -12.98
N THR A 124 -7.78 -0.46 -13.63
CA THR A 124 -7.67 -1.65 -14.47
C THR A 124 -7.19 -2.90 -13.74
N ARG A 125 -6.81 -2.79 -12.46
CA ARG A 125 -6.48 -3.98 -11.66
C ARG A 125 -7.76 -4.78 -11.45
N PHE A 126 -7.90 -5.86 -12.19
CA PHE A 126 -9.09 -6.70 -12.12
C PHE A 126 -9.20 -7.34 -10.75
N GLY A 127 -10.37 -7.20 -10.11
CA GLY A 127 -10.61 -7.74 -8.77
C GLY A 127 -9.90 -6.95 -7.69
N SER A 128 -9.36 -7.65 -6.70
CA SER A 128 -8.67 -7.07 -5.56
C SER A 128 -7.19 -6.90 -5.82
N GLY A 129 -6.63 -5.82 -5.32
CA GLY A 129 -5.20 -5.57 -5.47
C GLY A 129 -4.82 -4.16 -5.06
N TRP A 130 -3.66 -3.73 -5.54
CA TRP A 130 -3.04 -2.46 -5.21
C TRP A 130 -2.41 -1.82 -6.44
N ALA A 131 -2.38 -0.50 -6.49
CA ALA A 131 -1.56 0.24 -7.46
C ALA A 131 -0.42 0.93 -6.73
N TRP A 132 0.73 1.06 -7.39
CA TRP A 132 1.97 1.50 -6.76
C TRP A 132 2.72 2.51 -7.61
N LEU A 133 3.37 3.46 -6.92
CA LEU A 133 4.50 4.22 -7.45
C LEU A 133 5.75 3.62 -6.83
N ILE A 134 6.70 3.20 -7.66
CA ILE A 134 7.94 2.53 -7.22
C ILE A 134 9.18 3.19 -7.81
N VAL A 135 10.32 2.97 -7.16
CA VAL A 135 11.64 3.19 -7.77
C VAL A 135 12.16 1.83 -8.21
N LYS A 136 12.48 1.72 -9.50
CA LYS A 136 13.08 0.53 -10.09
C LYS A 136 14.29 0.95 -10.90
N ASP A 137 15.47 0.41 -10.56
CA ASP A 137 16.73 0.74 -11.24
C ASP A 137 16.96 2.26 -11.34
N GLY A 138 16.67 2.97 -10.25
CA GLY A 138 16.85 4.43 -10.16
C GLY A 138 15.79 5.27 -10.86
N LYS A 139 14.75 4.66 -11.42
CA LYS A 139 13.69 5.35 -12.16
C LYS A 139 12.33 5.11 -11.52
N LEU A 140 11.46 6.12 -11.62
CA LEU A 140 10.08 6.00 -11.17
C LEU A 140 9.24 5.21 -12.17
N GLU A 141 8.39 4.33 -11.65
CA GLU A 141 7.51 3.50 -12.45
C GLU A 141 6.20 3.29 -11.71
N VAL A 142 5.11 3.12 -12.47
CA VAL A 142 3.79 2.77 -11.93
C VAL A 142 3.55 1.29 -12.21
N SER A 143 3.05 0.56 -11.22
CA SER A 143 2.69 -0.85 -11.37
C SER A 143 1.45 -1.19 -10.57
N SER A 144 0.92 -2.39 -10.74
CA SER A 144 -0.16 -2.90 -9.91
C SER A 144 0.12 -4.36 -9.55
N THR A 145 -0.44 -4.81 -8.45
CA THR A 145 -0.28 -6.18 -7.95
C THR A 145 -1.63 -6.75 -7.52
N PRO A 146 -1.83 -8.07 -7.62
CA PRO A 146 -3.07 -8.70 -7.20
C PRO A 146 -3.07 -8.98 -5.70
N ASN A 147 -4.26 -9.08 -5.13
CA ASN A 147 -4.47 -9.50 -3.74
C ASN A 147 -3.63 -8.66 -2.76
N GLN A 148 -2.80 -9.29 -1.94
CA GLN A 148 -1.90 -8.57 -1.02
C GLN A 148 -0.44 -8.64 -1.46
N ASP A 149 -0.18 -9.01 -2.71
CA ASP A 149 1.17 -8.94 -3.25
C ASP A 149 1.64 -7.48 -3.33
N ASN A 150 2.93 -7.27 -3.25
CA ASN A 150 3.54 -5.95 -3.38
C ASN A 150 4.87 -6.02 -4.12
N PRO A 151 5.43 -4.88 -4.55
CA PRO A 151 6.67 -4.87 -5.35
C PRO A 151 7.94 -5.31 -4.64
N LEU A 152 7.91 -5.54 -3.32
CA LEU A 152 9.04 -6.08 -2.59
C LEU A 152 9.20 -7.59 -2.80
N MET A 153 8.10 -8.26 -3.14
CA MET A 153 8.07 -9.72 -3.21
C MET A 153 8.82 -10.27 -4.41
N ASP A 154 9.49 -11.41 -4.21
CA ASP A 154 10.15 -12.13 -5.31
C ASP A 154 9.16 -12.68 -6.33
N VAL A 155 7.87 -12.80 -5.97
CA VAL A 155 6.81 -13.24 -6.89
C VAL A 155 6.21 -12.08 -7.71
N ALA A 156 6.57 -10.83 -7.42
CA ALA A 156 6.01 -9.68 -8.13
C ALA A 156 6.52 -9.64 -9.57
N GLU A 157 5.61 -9.35 -10.50
CA GLU A 157 5.92 -9.19 -11.90
C GLU A 157 6.89 -8.03 -12.13
N VAL A 158 6.66 -6.93 -11.42
CA VAL A 158 7.52 -5.75 -11.44
C VAL A 158 7.98 -5.49 -10.01
N LYS A 159 9.27 -5.60 -9.77
CA LYS A 159 9.88 -5.39 -8.45
C LYS A 159 10.46 -4.00 -8.34
N GLY A 160 10.41 -3.43 -7.16
CA GLY A 160 10.98 -2.12 -6.89
C GLY A 160 10.72 -1.67 -5.46
N THR A 161 11.19 -0.49 -5.11
CA THR A 161 10.97 0.11 -3.80
C THR A 161 9.69 0.93 -3.82
N PRO A 162 8.65 0.55 -3.06
CA PRO A 162 7.40 1.30 -3.03
C PRO A 162 7.56 2.68 -2.40
N LEU A 163 6.99 3.69 -3.05
CA LEU A 163 6.92 5.06 -2.53
C LEU A 163 5.50 5.43 -2.13
N LEU A 164 4.52 4.99 -2.91
CA LEU A 164 3.10 5.26 -2.70
C LEU A 164 2.31 4.05 -3.17
N GLY A 165 1.27 3.70 -2.43
CA GLY A 165 0.37 2.62 -2.81
C GLY A 165 -1.07 3.00 -2.51
N VAL A 166 -2.01 2.47 -3.30
CA VAL A 166 -3.43 2.61 -3.04
C VAL A 166 -4.10 1.25 -3.07
N ASP A 167 -4.87 0.98 -2.02
CA ASP A 167 -5.65 -0.24 -1.88
C ASP A 167 -6.89 -0.14 -2.75
N VAL A 168 -7.05 -1.05 -3.71
CA VAL A 168 -8.25 -1.11 -4.56
C VAL A 168 -9.09 -2.35 -4.30
N TRP A 169 -8.90 -3.02 -3.16
CA TRP A 169 -9.88 -3.96 -2.65
C TRP A 169 -11.19 -3.21 -2.39
N GLU A 170 -12.32 -3.86 -2.63
CA GLU A 170 -13.61 -3.19 -2.45
C GLU A 170 -13.82 -2.70 -1.01
N HIS A 171 -13.31 -3.42 -0.01
CA HIS A 171 -13.44 -2.98 1.39
C HIS A 171 -12.79 -1.61 1.65
N ALA A 172 -11.88 -1.17 0.80
CA ALA A 172 -11.20 0.12 0.97
C ALA A 172 -12.08 1.31 0.57
N TYR A 173 -13.16 1.09 -0.21
CA TYR A 173 -13.94 2.21 -0.75
C TYR A 173 -15.45 1.96 -0.87
N TYR A 174 -15.92 0.74 -0.66
CA TYR A 174 -17.29 0.37 -1.03
C TYR A 174 -18.36 1.13 -0.25
N LEU A 175 -18.16 1.39 1.05
CA LEU A 175 -19.17 2.05 1.88
C LEU A 175 -19.51 3.45 1.38
N LYS A 176 -18.54 4.19 0.87
CA LYS A 176 -18.76 5.54 0.36
C LYS A 176 -18.96 5.59 -1.15
N TYR A 177 -18.20 4.81 -1.89
CA TYR A 177 -18.17 4.91 -3.36
C TYR A 177 -18.87 3.75 -4.07
N GLN A 178 -19.26 2.71 -3.35
CA GLN A 178 -19.81 1.48 -3.90
C GLN A 178 -18.91 0.96 -5.04
N ASN A 179 -19.45 0.71 -6.22
CA ASN A 179 -18.66 0.20 -7.34
C ASN A 179 -17.81 1.27 -8.05
N ARG A 180 -17.88 2.52 -7.60
CA ARG A 180 -17.24 3.65 -8.30
C ARG A 180 -15.77 3.80 -7.93
N ARG A 181 -14.98 2.78 -8.24
CA ARG A 181 -13.52 2.80 -7.97
C ARG A 181 -12.82 4.04 -8.55
N PRO A 182 -13.11 4.50 -9.78
CA PRO A 182 -12.47 5.71 -10.30
C PRO A 182 -12.70 6.97 -9.46
N GLU A 183 -13.87 7.11 -8.83
CA GLU A 183 -14.15 8.24 -7.95
C GLU A 183 -13.34 8.18 -6.66
N TYR A 184 -13.17 6.98 -6.10
CA TYR A 184 -12.30 6.75 -4.95
C TYR A 184 -10.84 7.10 -5.30
N LEU A 185 -10.36 6.66 -6.46
CA LEU A 185 -9.01 6.95 -6.91
C LEU A 185 -8.78 8.45 -7.10
N ALA A 186 -9.78 9.17 -7.63
CA ALA A 186 -9.69 10.63 -7.75
C ALA A 186 -9.64 11.31 -6.37
N ALA A 187 -10.44 10.83 -5.42
CA ALA A 187 -10.49 11.38 -4.06
C ALA A 187 -9.20 11.11 -3.27
N PHE A 188 -8.52 10.01 -3.55
CA PHE A 188 -7.28 9.60 -2.88
C PHE A 188 -6.22 10.70 -2.88
N TRP A 189 -6.11 11.47 -3.94
CA TRP A 189 -5.10 12.53 -4.06
C TRP A 189 -5.26 13.64 -3.02
N ASN A 190 -6.44 13.78 -2.43
CA ASN A 190 -6.69 14.77 -1.37
C ASN A 190 -6.12 14.36 -0.02
N VAL A 191 -5.73 13.10 0.16
CA VAL A 191 -5.27 12.57 1.45
C VAL A 191 -3.84 12.02 1.40
N VAL A 192 -3.16 12.12 0.27
CA VAL A 192 -1.78 11.64 0.14
C VAL A 192 -0.83 12.50 0.97
N ASN A 193 -0.02 11.83 1.79
CA ASN A 193 1.04 12.46 2.57
C ASN A 193 2.32 12.58 1.73
N TRP A 194 2.42 13.64 0.95
CA TRP A 194 3.57 13.84 0.06
C TRP A 194 4.90 14.00 0.79
N ASN A 195 4.89 14.48 2.02
CA ASN A 195 6.10 14.54 2.84
C ASN A 195 6.66 13.14 3.09
N LYS A 196 5.78 12.20 3.39
CA LYS A 196 6.19 10.80 3.60
C LYS A 196 6.67 10.15 2.31
N VAL A 197 5.99 10.40 1.20
CA VAL A 197 6.39 9.87 -0.12
C VAL A 197 7.77 10.42 -0.51
N SER A 198 8.00 11.72 -0.30
CA SER A 198 9.30 12.35 -0.57
C SER A 198 10.42 11.77 0.28
N GLU A 199 10.15 11.54 1.57
CA GLU A 199 11.09 10.90 2.49
C GLU A 199 11.51 9.50 2.00
N ARG A 200 10.53 8.71 1.56
CA ARG A 200 10.80 7.39 0.99
C ARG A 200 11.62 7.47 -0.29
N PHE A 201 11.31 8.45 -1.13
CA PHE A 201 12.06 8.66 -2.37
C PHE A 201 13.52 8.98 -2.10
N GLU A 202 13.80 9.83 -1.13
CA GLU A 202 15.17 10.20 -0.78
C GLU A 202 16.00 9.04 -0.24
N LYS A 203 15.34 8.07 0.39
CA LYS A 203 16.00 6.88 0.94
C LYS A 203 16.09 5.73 -0.06
N ALA A 204 15.40 5.82 -1.15
CA ALA A 204 15.34 4.74 -2.15
C ALA A 204 16.59 4.63 -3.01
#